data_3e44d5f74563794fcc48bc629d7fa406
#
_entry.id   3e44d5f74563794fcc48bc629d7fa406
#
_cell.length_a   1.000
_cell.length_b   1.000
_cell.length_c   1.000
_cell.angle_alpha   90.00
_cell.angle_beta   90.00
_cell.angle_gamma   90.00
#
_symmetry.space_group_name_H-M   'P 1'
#
loop_
_entity.id
_entity.type
_entity.pdbx_description
1 polymer ?
#
loop_
_entity_poly.entity_id
_entity_poly.type
_entity_poly.pdbx_seq_one_letter_code
_entity_poly.pdbx_strand_id
1 'polypeptide(L)'
;DTKSGKEVKFNSDKRFAYASTSKAINSAILLEQVPYNKLNKKVHINKDDIVAYSPILEKYVGKDITLKELIEASMTYSDNTANNKIIKEIGGIKKVKQRLKELGDKVTNPVRYEIELNYYSPKSKKDTSTPAAFGKTLNKLIANGKLSKKNKNFLLDLMFNNKNGDTLIKDGVPKDYKVADKSGQAITYASRNDVAFVYPKGQSEPIVLVIFTNKDNKSDKPNDKLISETAKSVMKEF
;
A
#
# COMPACT_ATOMS: atom_id res chain seq x y z
N ASP A 1 16.28 4.61 6.03
CA ASP A 1 17.07 4.98 4.86
C ASP A 1 17.74 3.73 4.28
N THR A 2 17.44 3.41 3.02
CA THR A 2 17.95 2.18 2.40
C THR A 2 19.44 2.28 2.01
N LYS A 3 19.99 3.47 1.99
CA LYS A 3 21.40 3.74 1.68
C LYS A 3 22.29 3.58 2.90
N SER A 4 21.93 4.25 3.99
CA SER A 4 22.76 4.29 5.23
C SER A 4 22.40 3.16 6.20
N GLY A 5 21.21 2.57 6.10
CA GLY A 5 20.65 1.66 7.08
C GLY A 5 20.12 2.35 8.35
N LYS A 6 20.16 3.70 8.41
CA LYS A 6 19.61 4.45 9.58
C LYS A 6 18.10 4.20 9.69
N GLU A 7 17.64 3.94 10.91
CA GLU A 7 16.23 3.73 11.23
C GLU A 7 15.78 4.71 12.34
N VAL A 8 14.60 5.29 12.12
CA VAL A 8 13.89 6.09 13.14
C VAL A 8 12.57 5.38 13.44
N LYS A 9 12.28 5.15 14.71
CA LYS A 9 11.15 4.33 15.15
C LYS A 9 10.37 5.00 16.28
N PHE A 10 9.03 5.01 16.12
CA PHE A 10 8.10 5.38 17.17
C PHE A 10 6.88 4.45 17.13
N ASN A 11 6.57 3.77 18.21
CA ASN A 11 5.50 2.76 18.28
C ASN A 11 5.56 1.72 17.13
N SER A 12 6.75 1.42 16.64
CA SER A 12 6.98 0.66 15.41
C SER A 12 6.49 -0.79 15.47
N ASP A 13 6.30 -1.33 16.67
CA ASP A 13 5.82 -2.70 16.92
C ASP A 13 4.35 -2.74 17.37
N LYS A 14 3.68 -1.59 17.48
CA LYS A 14 2.22 -1.51 17.71
C LYS A 14 1.48 -1.91 16.44
N ARG A 15 0.37 -2.66 16.62
CA ARG A 15 -0.48 -3.07 15.48
C ARG A 15 -1.48 -1.99 15.10
N PHE A 16 -1.64 -1.83 13.80
CA PHE A 16 -2.61 -0.95 13.16
C PHE A 16 -3.30 -1.69 12.01
N ALA A 17 -4.53 -1.28 11.66
CA ALA A 17 -5.10 -1.65 10.37
C ALA A 17 -4.20 -1.13 9.24
N TYR A 18 -3.82 -1.95 8.30
CA TYR A 18 -3.04 -1.47 7.16
C TYR A 18 -3.91 -0.81 6.08
N ALA A 19 -5.20 -1.16 6.02
CA ALA A 19 -6.16 -0.66 5.04
C ALA A 19 -5.62 -0.71 3.59
N SER A 20 -5.91 0.28 2.77
CA SER A 20 -5.48 0.32 1.36
C SER A 20 -3.97 0.45 1.13
N THR A 21 -3.14 0.66 2.17
CA THR A 21 -1.68 0.60 1.99
C THR A 21 -1.21 -0.79 1.54
N SER A 22 -1.98 -1.85 1.87
CA SER A 22 -1.71 -3.23 1.43
C SER A 22 -1.77 -3.40 -0.09
N LYS A 23 -2.41 -2.50 -0.83
CA LYS A 23 -2.47 -2.52 -2.30
C LYS A 23 -1.08 -2.43 -2.93
N ALA A 24 -0.14 -1.72 -2.30
CA ALA A 24 1.25 -1.69 -2.75
C ALA A 24 1.93 -3.07 -2.64
N ILE A 25 1.70 -3.77 -1.52
CA ILE A 25 2.22 -5.14 -1.33
C ILE A 25 1.57 -6.12 -2.32
N ASN A 26 0.24 -6.08 -2.46
CA ASN A 26 -0.49 -6.98 -3.35
C ASN A 26 -0.07 -6.78 -4.81
N SER A 27 0.04 -5.52 -5.26
CA SER A 27 0.50 -5.19 -6.61
C SER A 27 1.94 -5.65 -6.85
N ALA A 28 2.83 -5.47 -5.86
CA ALA A 28 4.21 -5.95 -5.96
C ALA A 28 4.29 -7.48 -6.04
N ILE A 29 3.51 -8.21 -5.24
CA ILE A 29 3.46 -9.68 -5.29
C ILE A 29 2.95 -10.17 -6.65
N LEU A 30 1.92 -9.55 -7.23
CA LEU A 30 1.46 -9.88 -8.58
C LEU A 30 2.56 -9.62 -9.61
N LEU A 31 3.26 -8.50 -9.51
CA LEU A 31 4.35 -8.12 -10.41
C LEU A 31 5.60 -8.99 -10.26
N GLU A 32 5.82 -9.69 -9.13
CA GLU A 32 6.83 -10.75 -9.03
C GLU A 32 6.47 -12.00 -9.85
N GLN A 33 5.16 -12.28 -9.99
CA GLN A 33 4.67 -13.49 -10.68
C GLN A 33 4.47 -13.24 -12.18
N VAL A 34 4.17 -12.01 -12.60
CA VAL A 34 3.79 -11.68 -13.97
C VAL A 34 4.81 -10.71 -14.58
N PRO A 35 5.58 -11.14 -15.62
CA PRO A 35 6.48 -10.25 -16.35
C PRO A 35 5.71 -9.10 -17.01
N TYR A 36 6.36 -7.93 -17.15
CA TYR A 36 5.74 -6.70 -17.67
C TYR A 36 5.03 -6.92 -19.02
N ASN A 37 5.64 -7.68 -19.94
CA ASN A 37 5.08 -7.98 -21.25
C ASN A 37 3.85 -8.93 -21.23
N LYS A 38 3.52 -9.50 -20.08
CA LYS A 38 2.32 -10.33 -19.86
C LYS A 38 1.20 -9.60 -19.12
N LEU A 39 1.38 -8.33 -18.76
CA LEU A 39 0.38 -7.53 -18.06
C LEU A 39 -0.85 -7.18 -18.92
N ASN A 40 -0.81 -7.47 -20.23
CA ASN A 40 -1.97 -7.35 -21.12
C ASN A 40 -2.96 -8.50 -20.99
N LYS A 41 -2.71 -9.52 -20.15
CA LYS A 41 -3.68 -10.56 -19.81
C LYS A 41 -4.98 -9.90 -19.36
N LYS A 42 -6.10 -10.33 -19.96
CA LYS A 42 -7.45 -9.83 -19.67
C LYS A 42 -8.09 -10.57 -18.49
N VAL A 43 -8.85 -9.83 -17.71
CA VAL A 43 -9.66 -10.33 -16.59
C VAL A 43 -11.07 -9.80 -16.78
N HIS A 44 -12.07 -10.67 -16.74
CA HIS A 44 -13.47 -10.28 -16.85
C HIS A 44 -14.01 -9.71 -15.53
N ILE A 45 -14.81 -8.65 -15.62
CA ILE A 45 -15.44 -8.01 -14.46
C ILE A 45 -16.93 -8.32 -14.47
N ASN A 46 -17.38 -9.14 -13.53
CA ASN A 46 -18.80 -9.43 -13.33
C ASN A 46 -19.43 -8.39 -12.40
N LYS A 47 -20.74 -8.24 -12.45
CA LYS A 47 -21.49 -7.36 -11.57
C LYS A 47 -21.24 -7.68 -10.08
N ASP A 48 -21.16 -8.96 -9.73
CA ASP A 48 -20.94 -9.44 -8.36
C ASP A 48 -19.51 -9.23 -7.83
N ASP A 49 -18.58 -8.83 -8.70
CA ASP A 49 -17.22 -8.46 -8.27
C ASP A 49 -17.17 -7.06 -7.65
N ILE A 50 -18.15 -6.21 -7.98
CA ILE A 50 -18.11 -4.78 -7.60
C ILE A 50 -18.41 -4.62 -6.11
N VAL A 51 -17.47 -4.02 -5.41
CA VAL A 51 -17.60 -3.61 -4.01
C VAL A 51 -17.55 -2.09 -3.88
N ALA A 52 -17.94 -1.57 -2.72
CA ALA A 52 -17.94 -0.13 -2.47
C ALA A 52 -16.56 0.50 -2.73
N TYR A 53 -16.56 1.73 -3.24
CA TYR A 53 -15.38 2.48 -3.67
C TYR A 53 -14.58 1.77 -4.76
N SER A 54 -15.21 1.65 -5.93
CA SER A 54 -14.62 1.09 -7.14
C SER A 54 -14.77 2.03 -8.34
N PRO A 55 -14.23 3.27 -8.26
CA PRO A 55 -14.53 4.34 -9.22
C PRO A 55 -14.11 4.03 -10.66
N ILE A 56 -13.21 3.08 -10.84
CA ILE A 56 -12.75 2.64 -12.16
C ILE A 56 -13.50 1.37 -12.58
N LEU A 57 -13.50 0.33 -11.72
CA LEU A 57 -14.01 -0.99 -12.08
C LEU A 57 -15.53 -1.04 -12.26
N GLU A 58 -16.31 -0.14 -11.64
CA GLU A 58 -17.75 -0.04 -11.89
C GLU A 58 -18.10 0.22 -13.37
N LYS A 59 -17.18 0.85 -14.14
CA LYS A 59 -17.34 1.13 -15.57
C LYS A 59 -17.00 -0.07 -16.47
N TYR A 60 -16.42 -1.12 -15.88
CA TYR A 60 -16.00 -2.33 -16.58
C TYR A 60 -16.95 -3.52 -16.36
N VAL A 61 -18.09 -3.34 -15.69
CA VAL A 61 -19.09 -4.42 -15.52
C VAL A 61 -19.49 -4.99 -16.88
N GLY A 62 -19.34 -6.32 -17.05
CA GLY A 62 -19.59 -7.04 -18.30
C GLY A 62 -18.48 -6.88 -19.35
N LYS A 63 -17.33 -6.32 -18.98
CA LYS A 63 -16.18 -6.09 -19.88
C LYS A 63 -14.91 -6.71 -19.32
N ASP A 64 -13.91 -6.79 -20.18
CA ASP A 64 -12.55 -7.20 -19.80
C ASP A 64 -11.69 -5.99 -19.49
N ILE A 65 -10.80 -6.16 -18.53
CA ILE A 65 -9.74 -5.21 -18.16
C ILE A 65 -8.40 -5.95 -18.13
N THR A 66 -7.29 -5.28 -18.43
CA THR A 66 -5.97 -5.90 -18.35
C THR A 66 -5.44 -5.92 -16.91
N LEU A 67 -4.50 -6.82 -16.61
CA LEU A 67 -3.79 -6.81 -15.31
C LEU A 67 -3.09 -5.46 -15.07
N LYS A 68 -2.57 -4.84 -16.13
CA LYS A 68 -1.95 -3.52 -16.07
C LYS A 68 -2.93 -2.47 -15.56
N GLU A 69 -4.10 -2.37 -16.18
CA GLU A 69 -5.16 -1.44 -15.79
C GLU A 69 -5.73 -1.74 -14.40
N LEU A 70 -5.79 -3.02 -13.98
CA LEU A 70 -6.16 -3.39 -12.61
C LEU A 70 -5.18 -2.81 -11.59
N ILE A 71 -3.86 -2.94 -11.85
CA ILE A 71 -2.83 -2.38 -10.97
C ILE A 71 -2.91 -0.85 -10.96
N GLU A 72 -3.11 -0.21 -12.11
CA GLU A 72 -3.31 1.24 -12.23
C GLU A 72 -4.53 1.71 -11.39
N ALA A 73 -5.69 1.05 -11.54
CA ALA A 73 -6.89 1.37 -10.78
C ALA A 73 -6.68 1.21 -9.26
N SER A 74 -6.05 0.11 -8.85
CA SER A 74 -5.76 -0.18 -7.45
C SER A 74 -4.78 0.83 -6.83
N MET A 75 -3.72 1.20 -7.55
CA MET A 75 -2.65 2.04 -7.00
C MET A 75 -2.97 3.52 -7.08
N THR A 76 -3.45 4.02 -8.22
CA THR A 76 -3.68 5.45 -8.45
C THR A 76 -4.97 5.95 -7.83
N TYR A 77 -6.05 5.15 -7.92
CA TYR A 77 -7.39 5.52 -7.46
C TYR A 77 -7.83 4.79 -6.20
N SER A 78 -7.00 3.86 -5.71
CA SER A 78 -7.33 2.99 -4.56
C SER A 78 -8.61 2.16 -4.76
N ASP A 79 -8.91 1.76 -6.01
CA ASP A 79 -10.09 0.97 -6.37
C ASP A 79 -10.09 -0.38 -5.63
N ASN A 80 -11.19 -0.65 -4.91
CA ASN A 80 -11.29 -1.82 -4.04
C ASN A 80 -11.55 -3.10 -4.83
N THR A 81 -12.39 -3.06 -5.86
CA THR A 81 -12.62 -4.22 -6.73
C THR A 81 -11.34 -4.61 -7.46
N ALA A 82 -10.57 -3.63 -7.94
CA ALA A 82 -9.27 -3.90 -8.56
C ALA A 82 -8.32 -4.66 -7.63
N ASN A 83 -8.22 -4.24 -6.35
CA ASN A 83 -7.40 -4.94 -5.38
C ASN A 83 -7.87 -6.38 -5.12
N ASN A 84 -9.20 -6.59 -5.02
CA ASN A 84 -9.75 -7.92 -4.86
C ASN A 84 -9.43 -8.84 -6.05
N LYS A 85 -9.50 -8.31 -7.27
CA LYS A 85 -9.10 -9.05 -8.49
C LYS A 85 -7.61 -9.35 -8.49
N ILE A 86 -6.75 -8.40 -8.10
CA ILE A 86 -5.30 -8.61 -7.95
C ILE A 86 -5.02 -9.76 -6.97
N ILE A 87 -5.66 -9.77 -5.81
CA ILE A 87 -5.50 -10.85 -4.82
C ILE A 87 -5.95 -12.20 -5.40
N LYS A 88 -7.06 -12.24 -6.16
CA LYS A 88 -7.51 -13.46 -6.84
C LYS A 88 -6.49 -13.94 -7.89
N GLU A 89 -5.90 -13.05 -8.67
CA GLU A 89 -4.86 -13.36 -9.67
C GLU A 89 -3.56 -13.88 -9.02
N ILE A 90 -3.19 -13.41 -7.82
CA ILE A 90 -2.09 -13.96 -7.02
C ILE A 90 -2.36 -15.41 -6.60
N GLY A 91 -3.62 -15.83 -6.54
CA GLY A 91 -4.07 -17.13 -6.04
C GLY A 91 -4.76 -17.05 -4.67
N GLY A 92 -5.27 -15.87 -4.30
CA GLY A 92 -6.05 -15.60 -3.10
C GLY A 92 -5.22 -15.18 -1.89
N ILE A 93 -5.92 -14.82 -0.80
CA ILE A 93 -5.32 -14.32 0.46
C ILE A 93 -4.28 -15.32 1.05
N LYS A 94 -4.54 -16.63 0.92
CA LYS A 94 -3.59 -17.66 1.41
C LYS A 94 -2.23 -17.55 0.72
N LYS A 95 -2.20 -17.26 -0.59
CA LYS A 95 -0.96 -17.07 -1.35
C LYS A 95 -0.26 -15.76 -0.99
N VAL A 96 -1.00 -14.68 -0.79
CA VAL A 96 -0.43 -13.42 -0.26
C VAL A 96 0.23 -13.69 1.10
N LYS A 97 -0.45 -14.36 2.01
CA LYS A 97 0.08 -14.71 3.34
C LYS A 97 1.31 -15.63 3.27
N GLN A 98 1.30 -16.59 2.35
CA GLN A 98 2.47 -17.45 2.11
C GLN A 98 3.66 -16.60 1.66
N ARG A 99 3.46 -15.70 0.69
CA ARG A 99 4.55 -14.85 0.18
C ARG A 99 5.13 -13.92 1.26
N LEU A 100 4.27 -13.35 2.11
CA LEU A 100 4.71 -12.55 3.26
C LEU A 100 5.64 -13.37 4.19
N LYS A 101 5.26 -14.62 4.50
CA LYS A 101 6.10 -15.52 5.31
C LYS A 101 7.45 -15.81 4.66
N GLU A 102 7.49 -16.04 3.35
CA GLU A 102 8.72 -16.27 2.59
C GLU A 102 9.65 -15.04 2.64
N LEU A 103 9.09 -13.82 2.71
CA LEU A 103 9.83 -12.59 2.93
C LEU A 103 10.28 -12.39 4.39
N GLY A 104 9.87 -13.30 5.30
CA GLY A 104 10.14 -13.22 6.73
C GLY A 104 9.15 -12.37 7.51
N ASP A 105 8.05 -11.92 6.88
CA ASP A 105 6.97 -11.20 7.57
C ASP A 105 5.97 -12.18 8.18
N LYS A 106 6.10 -12.38 9.49
CA LYS A 106 5.19 -13.20 10.31
C LYS A 106 4.16 -12.34 11.06
N VAL A 107 4.17 -11.03 10.84
CA VAL A 107 3.38 -10.04 11.58
C VAL A 107 2.17 -9.56 10.80
N THR A 108 2.36 -9.19 9.52
CA THR A 108 1.27 -8.78 8.62
C THR A 108 0.29 -9.94 8.42
N ASN A 109 -0.99 -9.69 8.70
CA ASN A 109 -1.99 -10.78 8.76
C ASN A 109 -3.21 -10.50 7.86
N PRO A 110 -3.11 -10.68 6.54
CA PRO A 110 -4.25 -10.58 5.64
C PRO A 110 -5.24 -11.73 5.87
N VAL A 111 -6.53 -11.40 6.04
CA VAL A 111 -7.60 -12.37 6.34
C VAL A 111 -8.83 -12.14 5.47
N ARG A 112 -9.18 -10.88 5.18
CA ARG A 112 -10.40 -10.49 4.47
C ARG A 112 -10.08 -9.74 3.17
N TYR A 113 -11.04 -9.76 2.27
CA TYR A 113 -11.03 -8.92 1.07
C TYR A 113 -11.54 -7.50 1.38
N GLU A 114 -11.44 -6.61 0.40
CA GLU A 114 -12.14 -5.32 0.42
C GLU A 114 -13.66 -5.58 0.34
N ILE A 115 -14.49 -4.91 1.11
CA ILE A 115 -14.20 -3.78 2.01
C ILE A 115 -14.06 -4.21 3.47
N GLU A 116 -14.27 -5.49 3.76
CA GLU A 116 -14.29 -6.02 5.13
C GLU A 116 -12.97 -5.84 5.87
N LEU A 117 -11.83 -5.82 5.14
CA LEU A 117 -10.53 -5.58 5.74
C LEU A 117 -10.41 -4.19 6.41
N ASN A 118 -11.28 -3.23 6.05
CA ASN A 118 -11.31 -1.88 6.62
C ASN A 118 -12.15 -1.75 7.91
N TYR A 119 -12.83 -2.81 8.34
CA TYR A 119 -13.49 -2.86 9.64
C TYR A 119 -12.49 -3.30 10.71
N TYR A 120 -11.67 -2.34 11.15
CA TYR A 120 -10.65 -2.55 12.17
C TYR A 120 -11.27 -2.68 13.57
N SER A 121 -10.64 -3.50 14.41
CA SER A 121 -10.90 -3.57 15.85
C SER A 121 -9.57 -3.72 16.59
N PRO A 122 -9.31 -2.91 17.64
CA PRO A 122 -8.07 -3.01 18.46
C PRO A 122 -7.85 -4.39 19.09
N LYS A 123 -8.93 -5.15 19.31
CA LYS A 123 -8.89 -6.50 19.87
C LYS A 123 -8.59 -7.59 18.84
N SER A 124 -8.49 -7.25 17.55
CA SER A 124 -8.29 -8.20 16.46
C SER A 124 -6.97 -7.99 15.75
N LYS A 125 -6.29 -9.10 15.41
CA LYS A 125 -5.09 -9.07 14.55
C LYS A 125 -5.44 -9.21 13.07
N LYS A 126 -6.72 -9.36 12.69
CA LYS A 126 -7.14 -9.49 11.28
C LYS A 126 -6.84 -8.18 10.52
N ASP A 127 -6.25 -8.31 9.36
CA ASP A 127 -5.94 -7.22 8.43
C ASP A 127 -5.15 -6.08 9.08
N THR A 128 -4.18 -6.46 9.92
CA THR A 128 -3.28 -5.57 10.62
C THR A 128 -1.81 -5.91 10.35
N SER A 129 -0.96 -4.91 10.56
CA SER A 129 0.49 -5.04 10.61
C SER A 129 1.07 -4.09 11.65
N THR A 130 2.38 -4.10 11.79
CA THR A 130 3.15 -3.08 12.52
C THR A 130 3.93 -2.24 11.51
N PRO A 131 4.20 -0.95 11.78
CA PRO A 131 5.04 -0.13 10.90
C PRO A 131 6.38 -0.77 10.57
N ALA A 132 7.05 -1.37 11.55
CA ALA A 132 8.34 -2.04 11.35
C ALA A 132 8.27 -3.23 10.39
N ALA A 133 7.29 -4.12 10.56
CA ALA A 133 7.11 -5.27 9.68
C ALA A 133 6.73 -4.84 8.27
N PHE A 134 5.78 -3.91 8.16
CA PHE A 134 5.28 -3.42 6.88
C PHE A 134 6.38 -2.71 6.06
N GLY A 135 7.18 -1.86 6.71
CA GLY A 135 8.32 -1.18 6.08
C GLY A 135 9.39 -2.15 5.59
N LYS A 136 9.74 -3.17 6.39
CA LYS A 136 10.66 -4.24 5.97
C LYS A 136 10.13 -5.02 4.77
N THR A 137 8.83 -5.29 4.73
CA THR A 137 8.18 -6.00 3.62
C THR A 137 8.19 -5.15 2.35
N LEU A 138 7.84 -3.86 2.43
CA LEU A 138 7.92 -2.93 1.29
C LEU A 138 9.35 -2.81 0.75
N ASN A 139 10.34 -2.70 1.64
CA ASN A 139 11.75 -2.65 1.24
C ASN A 139 12.16 -3.92 0.47
N LYS A 140 11.84 -5.10 1.01
CA LYS A 140 12.18 -6.40 0.40
C LYS A 140 11.42 -6.68 -0.90
N LEU A 141 10.23 -6.15 -1.08
CA LEU A 141 9.44 -6.35 -2.31
C LEU A 141 9.80 -5.34 -3.39
N ILE A 142 9.95 -4.05 -3.03
CA ILE A 142 9.96 -2.95 -4.00
C ILE A 142 11.34 -2.29 -4.07
N ALA A 143 11.88 -1.77 -2.97
CA ALA A 143 13.15 -1.04 -3.01
C ALA A 143 14.33 -1.95 -3.37
N ASN A 144 14.49 -3.05 -2.61
CA ASN A 144 15.57 -4.03 -2.74
C ASN A 144 15.06 -5.41 -3.15
N GLY A 145 13.89 -5.46 -3.80
CA GLY A 145 13.24 -6.71 -4.18
C GLY A 145 13.70 -7.28 -5.52
N LYS A 146 13.07 -8.40 -5.87
CA LYS A 146 13.34 -9.15 -7.10
C LYS A 146 12.49 -8.70 -8.31
N LEU A 147 11.74 -7.59 -8.18
CA LEU A 147 11.00 -7.06 -9.31
C LEU A 147 11.94 -6.73 -10.48
N SER A 148 11.55 -7.09 -11.70
CA SER A 148 12.26 -6.62 -12.88
C SER A 148 12.27 -5.07 -12.90
N LYS A 149 13.30 -4.47 -13.50
CA LYS A 149 13.39 -3.00 -13.61
C LYS A 149 12.11 -2.38 -14.20
N LYS A 150 11.51 -3.03 -15.21
CA LYS A 150 10.26 -2.57 -15.83
C LYS A 150 9.08 -2.61 -14.86
N ASN A 151 8.91 -3.72 -14.12
CA ASN A 151 7.84 -3.86 -13.14
C ASN A 151 8.01 -2.91 -11.96
N LYS A 152 9.25 -2.74 -11.47
CA LYS A 152 9.56 -1.80 -10.39
C LYS A 152 9.25 -0.35 -10.81
N ASN A 153 9.74 0.07 -11.98
CA ASN A 153 9.48 1.42 -12.48
C ASN A 153 7.97 1.65 -12.66
N PHE A 154 7.26 0.71 -13.28
CA PHE A 154 5.82 0.79 -13.46
C PHE A 154 5.08 1.00 -12.12
N LEU A 155 5.40 0.19 -11.10
CA LEU A 155 4.77 0.32 -9.78
C LEU A 155 5.10 1.65 -9.11
N LEU A 156 6.36 2.07 -9.13
CA LEU A 156 6.78 3.35 -8.55
C LEU A 156 6.16 4.55 -9.28
N ASP A 157 6.03 4.51 -10.61
CA ASP A 157 5.37 5.56 -11.39
C ASP A 157 3.90 5.73 -10.97
N LEU A 158 3.19 4.63 -10.71
CA LEU A 158 1.82 4.69 -10.18
C LEU A 158 1.78 5.29 -8.77
N MET A 159 2.75 4.96 -7.93
CA MET A 159 2.85 5.53 -6.58
C MET A 159 3.21 7.02 -6.60
N PHE A 160 4.08 7.47 -7.50
CA PHE A 160 4.34 8.90 -7.71
C PHE A 160 3.09 9.68 -8.15
N ASN A 161 2.18 9.02 -8.88
CA ASN A 161 0.94 9.60 -9.39
C ASN A 161 -0.29 9.27 -8.53
N ASN A 162 -0.09 8.82 -7.28
CA ASN A 162 -1.20 8.58 -6.35
C ASN A 162 -2.07 9.84 -6.18
N LYS A 163 -3.39 9.69 -6.32
CA LYS A 163 -4.37 10.80 -6.24
C LYS A 163 -4.91 11.04 -4.83
N ASN A 164 -4.54 10.19 -3.87
CA ASN A 164 -5.11 10.18 -2.52
C ASN A 164 -4.08 10.46 -1.42
N GLY A 165 -2.88 10.94 -1.77
CA GLY A 165 -1.75 11.10 -0.85
C GLY A 165 -1.25 12.53 -0.63
N ASP A 166 -1.79 13.52 -1.34
CA ASP A 166 -1.20 14.86 -1.41
C ASP A 166 -1.16 15.61 -0.06
N THR A 167 -2.08 15.30 0.87
CA THR A 167 -2.18 15.89 2.22
C THR A 167 -1.42 15.10 3.30
N LEU A 168 -0.73 14.03 2.92
CA LEU A 168 -0.12 13.05 3.83
C LEU A 168 1.42 13.20 3.85
N ILE A 169 2.16 12.11 3.62
CA ILE A 169 3.64 12.17 3.63
C ILE A 169 4.17 13.21 2.66
N LYS A 170 3.60 13.34 1.46
CA LYS A 170 4.01 14.36 0.47
C LYS A 170 3.99 15.79 1.01
N ASP A 171 3.01 16.11 1.85
CA ASP A 171 2.90 17.45 2.44
C ASP A 171 3.95 17.71 3.52
N GLY A 172 4.43 16.65 4.18
CA GLY A 172 5.38 16.71 5.29
C GLY A 172 6.85 16.67 4.88
N VAL A 173 7.17 16.31 3.63
CA VAL A 173 8.57 16.19 3.17
C VAL A 173 9.05 17.44 2.42
N PRO A 174 10.37 17.71 2.32
CA PRO A 174 10.89 18.80 1.51
C PRO A 174 10.37 18.77 0.07
N LYS A 175 10.05 19.93 -0.50
CA LYS A 175 9.38 20.06 -1.81
C LYS A 175 10.24 19.60 -2.99
N ASP A 176 11.54 19.52 -2.83
CA ASP A 176 12.49 19.03 -3.83
C ASP A 176 12.76 17.51 -3.73
N TYR A 177 12.10 16.81 -2.79
CA TYR A 177 12.11 15.36 -2.70
C TYR A 177 10.97 14.77 -3.55
N LYS A 178 11.22 13.59 -4.13
CA LYS A 178 10.18 12.83 -4.84
C LYS A 178 9.57 11.80 -3.91
N VAL A 179 8.24 11.69 -3.91
CA VAL A 179 7.49 10.80 -3.02
C VAL A 179 6.61 9.88 -3.83
N ALA A 180 6.89 8.59 -3.76
CA ALA A 180 6.05 7.53 -4.30
C ALA A 180 5.28 6.91 -3.12
N ASP A 181 3.98 7.24 -2.99
CA ASP A 181 3.20 6.84 -1.82
C ASP A 181 1.98 5.99 -2.14
N LYS A 182 1.46 5.33 -1.13
CA LYS A 182 0.15 4.69 -1.13
C LYS A 182 -0.55 4.94 0.20
N SER A 183 -1.64 5.69 0.14
CA SER A 183 -2.48 5.98 1.29
C SER A 183 -3.43 4.84 1.64
N GLY A 184 -3.92 4.86 2.89
CA GLY A 184 -4.96 3.96 3.38
C GLY A 184 -5.84 4.61 4.43
N GLN A 185 -7.10 4.20 4.46
CA GLN A 185 -8.05 4.59 5.50
C GLN A 185 -8.96 3.42 5.83
N ALA A 186 -9.07 3.09 7.13
CA ALA A 186 -10.07 2.14 7.58
C ALA A 186 -11.35 2.87 7.99
N ILE A 187 -12.45 2.11 8.11
CA ILE A 187 -13.79 2.66 8.39
C ILE A 187 -13.93 3.07 9.86
N THR A 188 -13.17 2.42 10.74
CA THR A 188 -13.30 2.58 12.18
C THR A 188 -12.02 3.08 12.84
N TYR A 189 -12.16 3.69 14.03
CA TYR A 189 -11.06 4.17 14.88
C TYR A 189 -10.17 5.21 14.21
N ALA A 190 -10.71 5.98 13.29
CA ALA A 190 -9.97 7.02 12.56
C ALA A 190 -8.64 6.54 11.94
N SER A 191 -8.55 5.24 11.60
CA SER A 191 -7.33 4.68 11.03
C SER A 191 -7.00 5.38 9.71
N ARG A 192 -5.88 6.09 9.68
CA ARG A 192 -5.38 6.81 8.51
C ARG A 192 -3.89 6.54 8.37
N ASN A 193 -3.48 6.14 7.20
CA ASN A 193 -2.16 5.60 6.96
C ASN A 193 -1.57 6.16 5.67
N ASP A 194 -0.24 6.20 5.64
CA ASP A 194 0.49 6.40 4.41
C ASP A 194 1.81 5.64 4.44
N VAL A 195 2.20 5.09 3.30
CA VAL A 195 3.48 4.41 3.11
C VAL A 195 4.15 4.98 1.86
N ALA A 196 5.43 5.28 1.95
CA ALA A 196 6.12 5.96 0.87
C ALA A 196 7.57 5.49 0.69
N PHE A 197 8.03 5.58 -0.56
CA PHE A 197 9.43 5.64 -0.93
C PHE A 197 9.77 7.11 -1.19
N VAL A 198 10.51 7.72 -0.27
CA VAL A 198 10.91 9.12 -0.33
C VAL A 198 12.33 9.20 -0.89
N TYR A 199 12.49 9.87 -2.01
CA TYR A 199 13.78 10.05 -2.68
C TYR A 199 14.30 11.46 -2.44
N PRO A 200 15.33 11.63 -1.57
CA PRO A 200 16.00 12.90 -1.40
C PRO A 200 16.60 13.38 -2.72
N LYS A 201 16.75 14.69 -2.87
CA LYS A 201 17.33 15.30 -4.08
C LYS A 201 18.69 14.69 -4.40
N GLY A 202 18.85 14.20 -5.62
CA GLY A 202 20.10 13.62 -6.10
C GLY A 202 20.41 12.21 -5.58
N GLN A 203 19.47 11.56 -4.86
CA GLN A 203 19.65 10.18 -4.40
C GLN A 203 18.79 9.21 -5.21
N SER A 204 19.36 8.04 -5.51
CA SER A 204 18.68 6.93 -6.21
C SER A 204 18.06 5.93 -5.23
N GLU A 205 18.58 5.85 -4.01
CA GLU A 205 18.07 4.99 -2.95
C GLU A 205 17.06 5.76 -2.09
N PRO A 206 15.86 5.19 -1.85
CA PRO A 206 14.84 5.85 -1.09
C PRO A 206 14.98 5.67 0.42
N ILE A 207 14.34 6.57 1.16
CA ILE A 207 13.92 6.33 2.54
C ILE A 207 12.55 5.65 2.48
N VAL A 208 12.39 4.48 3.10
CA VAL A 208 11.10 3.80 3.24
C VAL A 208 10.42 4.35 4.48
N LEU A 209 9.31 5.06 4.30
CA LEU A 209 8.55 5.68 5.39
C LEU A 209 7.18 5.02 5.53
N VAL A 210 6.85 4.57 6.74
CA VAL A 210 5.55 3.97 7.07
C VAL A 210 4.97 4.74 8.25
N ILE A 211 3.84 5.39 8.05
CA ILE A 211 3.11 6.10 9.08
C ILE A 211 1.71 5.52 9.19
N PHE A 212 1.43 4.84 10.30
CA PHE A 212 0.13 4.29 10.65
C PHE A 212 -0.44 5.02 11.85
N THR A 213 -1.69 5.45 11.75
CA THR A 213 -2.38 6.16 12.83
C THR A 213 -3.76 5.57 13.11
N ASN A 214 -4.20 5.66 14.35
CA ASN A 214 -5.58 5.40 14.76
C ASN A 214 -5.89 6.23 16.03
N LYS A 215 -7.18 6.33 16.36
CA LYS A 215 -7.67 6.93 17.60
C LYS A 215 -8.39 5.88 18.46
N ASP A 216 -8.75 6.26 19.67
CA ASP A 216 -9.28 5.33 20.65
C ASP A 216 -10.78 5.07 20.49
N ASN A 217 -11.55 6.04 19.94
CA ASN A 217 -12.98 5.88 19.74
C ASN A 217 -13.30 5.38 18.32
N LYS A 218 -14.21 4.43 18.23
CA LYS A 218 -14.61 3.79 16.96
C LYS A 218 -15.13 4.79 15.93
N SER A 219 -15.79 5.86 16.35
CA SER A 219 -16.42 6.89 15.51
C SER A 219 -15.54 8.13 15.28
N ASP A 220 -14.33 8.16 15.82
CA ASP A 220 -13.40 9.28 15.61
C ASP A 220 -13.11 9.48 14.12
N LYS A 221 -12.81 10.74 13.76
CA LYS A 221 -12.43 11.10 12.38
C LYS A 221 -10.91 11.08 12.21
N PRO A 222 -10.41 10.66 11.04
CA PRO A 222 -8.99 10.67 10.72
C PRO A 222 -8.42 12.10 10.69
N ASN A 223 -7.09 12.20 10.81
CA ASN A 223 -6.38 13.47 10.80
C ASN A 223 -5.14 13.36 9.89
N ASP A 224 -5.25 13.88 8.67
CA ASP A 224 -4.17 13.86 7.68
C ASP A 224 -2.96 14.67 8.14
N LYS A 225 -3.19 15.79 8.88
CA LYS A 225 -2.13 16.65 9.42
C LYS A 225 -1.22 15.90 10.39
N LEU A 226 -1.74 14.91 11.12
CA LEU A 226 -0.90 14.09 12.00
C LEU A 226 0.14 13.32 11.18
N ILE A 227 -0.21 12.84 9.99
CA ILE A 227 0.73 12.13 9.12
C ILE A 227 1.76 13.10 8.52
N SER A 228 1.33 14.24 7.99
CA SER A 228 2.27 15.21 7.38
C SER A 228 3.24 15.79 8.40
N GLU A 229 2.80 16.15 9.61
CA GLU A 229 3.67 16.65 10.67
C GLU A 229 4.63 15.56 11.20
N THR A 230 4.17 14.30 11.26
CA THR A 230 5.04 13.17 11.59
C THR A 230 6.11 12.99 10.52
N ALA A 231 5.75 13.00 9.25
CA ALA A 231 6.70 12.93 8.15
C ALA A 231 7.72 14.06 8.21
N LYS A 232 7.28 15.31 8.44
CA LYS A 232 8.15 16.48 8.61
C LYS A 232 9.13 16.32 9.75
N SER A 233 8.69 15.76 10.87
CA SER A 233 9.55 15.53 12.03
C SER A 233 10.59 14.44 11.75
N VAL A 234 10.17 13.34 11.12
CA VAL A 234 11.06 12.22 10.79
C VAL A 234 12.12 12.64 9.75
N MET A 235 11.75 13.46 8.76
CA MET A 235 12.70 13.91 7.72
C MET A 235 13.84 14.78 8.27
N LYS A 236 13.71 15.37 9.45
CA LYS A 236 14.80 16.11 10.11
C LYS A 236 15.92 15.19 10.59
N GLU A 237 15.65 13.90 10.69
CA GLU A 237 16.61 12.91 11.15
C GLU A 237 17.48 12.34 10.01
N PHE A 238 17.13 12.63 8.75
CA PHE A 238 17.83 12.17 7.56
C PHE A 238 18.40 13.33 6.74
#